data_457d62b36d9a0fb0c12c566c0c7dbc17
#
_entry.id   457d62b36d9a0fb0c12c566c0c7dbc17
#
_cell.length_a   1.000
_cell.length_b   1.000
_cell.length_c   1.000
_cell.angle_alpha   90.00
_cell.angle_beta   90.00
_cell.angle_gamma   90.00
#
_symmetry.space_group_name_H-M   'P 1'
#
loop_
_entity.id
_entity.type
_entity.pdbx_description
1 polymer ?
#
loop_
_entity_poly.entity_id
_entity_poly.type
_entity_poly.pdbx_seq_one_letter_code
_entity_poly.pdbx_strand_id
1 'polypeptide(L)'
;MKRHHRVSLILLALVLLLSACGLLPEEDDRQSSELPEGTAYLQLLAVSESGEEVSVTVYACGSDYEPLSQTRYRFPLDMEAFTGSFCPQNVTGALQAETYSASELPDYYRDAEQTGGFSPVCCEYSFGAGGKLTRLDDMYQPALPEPEPTEESTEPEDYPPYVSDYDGSLGSAGALRGTTLIVSIFTDDNATYWEPSTDAGLMAQTLSNLTEATQWLTAQAMAYGADAQFIYDWTEHEDLFYEAAFTQNLVISGIDEYDAQVAFIEENIDVQRLINKYCADNVIYFFYFNTDYDNDVRPWSLGYINGESFMTEIVNLYVKFEGEFDSPPATYAHEILHTFGAHDLYYSSAAISQNYVNYCEQSGSNDIMFTVNSESYITVELTPLDAYYVGIGARPAEVGEWNLFPSEHESYLAGG
;
A
#
# COMPACT_ATOMS: atom_id res chain seq x y z
N MET A 1 -0.04 49.64 14.92
CA MET A 1 1.10 48.73 14.75
C MET A 1 1.81 48.49 16.08
N LYS A 2 1.33 47.67 16.97
CA LYS A 2 2.03 47.23 18.23
C LYS A 2 1.30 46.07 18.95
N ARG A 3 0.74 45.08 18.21
CA ARG A 3 0.05 43.94 18.84
C ARG A 3 0.53 42.56 18.38
N HIS A 4 1.43 42.45 17.39
CA HIS A 4 1.83 41.14 16.84
C HIS A 4 3.14 40.56 17.43
N HIS A 5 3.90 41.31 18.22
CA HIS A 5 5.16 40.79 18.81
C HIS A 5 5.02 40.06 20.15
N ARG A 6 3.84 40.10 20.79
CA ARG A 6 3.66 39.40 22.09
C ARG A 6 3.19 37.95 21.96
N VAL A 7 2.58 37.57 20.85
CA VAL A 7 2.10 36.19 20.63
C VAL A 7 3.24 35.27 20.23
N SER A 8 4.17 35.75 19.39
CA SER A 8 5.35 34.93 18.99
C SER A 8 6.32 34.61 20.13
N LEU A 9 6.45 35.48 21.14
CA LEU A 9 7.33 35.20 22.29
C LEU A 9 6.74 34.18 23.25
N ILE A 10 5.41 34.13 23.35
CA ILE A 10 4.73 33.14 24.23
C ILE A 10 4.79 31.74 23.61
N LEU A 11 4.65 31.64 22.26
CA LEU A 11 4.78 30.34 21.58
C LEU A 11 6.24 29.80 21.66
N LEU A 12 7.24 30.67 21.52
CA LEU A 12 8.65 30.26 21.63
C LEU A 12 9.01 29.84 23.08
N ALA A 13 8.43 30.50 24.09
CA ALA A 13 8.62 30.11 25.48
C ALA A 13 7.91 28.81 25.84
N LEU A 14 6.78 28.48 25.19
CA LEU A 14 6.07 27.22 25.38
C LEU A 14 6.84 26.04 24.77
N VAL A 15 7.43 26.21 23.59
CA VAL A 15 8.29 25.19 22.94
C VAL A 15 9.55 24.94 23.76
N LEU A 16 10.17 25.98 24.33
CA LEU A 16 11.36 25.83 25.21
C LEU A 16 11.02 25.23 26.58
N LEU A 17 9.82 25.44 27.10
CA LEU A 17 9.36 24.82 28.36
C LEU A 17 8.95 23.33 28.18
N LEU A 18 8.48 22.93 27.02
CA LEU A 18 8.22 21.52 26.70
C LEU A 18 9.50 20.72 26.48
N SER A 19 10.55 21.36 25.97
CA SER A 19 11.91 20.76 25.88
C SER A 19 12.62 20.62 27.23
N ALA A 20 12.19 21.37 28.24
CA ALA A 20 12.80 21.31 29.58
C ALA A 20 12.07 20.35 30.55
N CYS A 21 10.93 19.80 30.19
CA CYS A 21 10.13 18.94 31.06
C CYS A 21 10.18 17.45 30.72
N GLY A 22 11.15 16.93 29.95
CA GLY A 22 11.41 15.49 29.88
C GLY A 22 10.17 14.59 29.66
N LEU A 23 9.13 15.09 28.94
CA LEU A 23 7.87 14.37 28.69
C LEU A 23 7.71 13.95 27.23
N LEU A 24 8.82 13.78 26.52
CA LEU A 24 8.84 12.84 25.40
C LEU A 24 9.00 11.44 26.02
N PRO A 25 8.25 10.43 25.62
CA PRO A 25 8.56 9.07 26.03
C PRO A 25 10.01 8.83 25.62
N GLU A 26 10.88 8.61 26.62
CA GLU A 26 12.20 8.03 26.36
C GLU A 26 11.93 6.74 25.60
N GLU A 27 12.35 6.68 24.33
CA GLU A 27 12.53 5.41 23.66
C GLU A 27 13.34 4.54 24.64
N ASP A 28 12.75 3.43 25.05
CA ASP A 28 13.31 2.54 26.07
C ASP A 28 14.52 1.82 25.43
N ASP A 29 15.64 2.54 25.29
CA ASP A 29 16.94 2.03 24.85
C ASP A 29 17.51 1.08 25.91
N ARG A 30 16.71 0.09 26.32
CA ARG A 30 17.21 -1.04 27.07
C ARG A 30 18.08 -1.89 26.16
N GLN A 31 19.37 -1.60 26.19
CA GLN A 31 20.38 -2.50 25.65
C GLN A 31 20.34 -3.80 26.47
N SER A 32 19.61 -4.79 26.01
CA SER A 32 19.69 -6.14 26.54
C SER A 32 20.82 -6.88 25.81
N SER A 33 21.61 -7.62 26.53
CA SER A 33 22.61 -8.55 25.97
C SER A 33 22.04 -9.97 25.80
N GLU A 34 20.77 -10.19 26.13
CA GLU A 34 20.12 -11.50 26.04
C GLU A 34 18.87 -11.37 25.14
N LEU A 35 18.86 -12.16 24.08
CA LEU A 35 17.73 -12.27 23.17
C LEU A 35 16.54 -12.95 23.85
N PRO A 36 15.30 -12.59 23.53
CA PRO A 36 14.12 -13.24 24.06
C PRO A 36 14.02 -14.71 23.60
N GLU A 37 13.30 -15.50 24.39
CA GLU A 37 12.99 -16.89 24.01
C GLU A 37 12.13 -16.89 22.73
N GLY A 38 12.49 -17.75 21.78
CA GLY A 38 11.81 -17.85 20.50
C GLY A 38 12.44 -17.02 19.36
N THR A 39 13.56 -16.31 19.63
CA THR A 39 14.29 -15.61 18.57
C THR A 39 14.86 -16.60 17.56
N ALA A 40 14.39 -16.50 16.32
CA ALA A 40 14.86 -17.32 15.19
C ALA A 40 15.83 -16.54 14.29
N TYR A 41 15.60 -15.23 14.12
CA TYR A 41 16.36 -14.35 13.24
C TYR A 41 16.67 -13.01 13.91
N LEU A 42 17.63 -12.27 13.36
CA LEU A 42 17.92 -10.88 13.73
C LEU A 42 17.67 -9.95 12.54
N GLN A 43 16.84 -8.95 12.72
CA GLN A 43 16.65 -7.89 11.73
C GLN A 43 17.69 -6.81 11.96
N LEU A 44 18.60 -6.59 10.99
CA LEU A 44 19.65 -5.59 11.07
C LEU A 44 19.05 -4.18 10.91
N LEU A 45 19.29 -3.31 11.88
CA LEU A 45 18.80 -1.93 11.89
C LEU A 45 19.89 -0.89 11.69
N ALA A 46 21.08 -1.14 12.26
CA ALA A 46 22.19 -0.21 12.18
C ALA A 46 23.52 -0.92 12.42
N VAL A 47 24.57 -0.37 11.84
CA VAL A 47 25.98 -0.73 12.11
C VAL A 47 26.68 0.49 12.70
N SER A 48 27.44 0.30 13.77
CA SER A 48 28.18 1.37 14.41
C SER A 48 29.63 0.95 14.70
N GLU A 49 30.55 1.87 14.48
CA GLU A 49 31.98 1.71 14.71
C GLU A 49 32.44 2.64 15.83
N SER A 50 33.23 2.11 16.76
CA SER A 50 33.81 2.89 17.85
C SER A 50 35.22 2.39 18.15
N GLY A 51 36.23 3.09 17.65
CA GLY A 51 37.64 2.70 17.79
C GLY A 51 37.93 1.40 17.05
N GLU A 52 38.31 0.35 17.77
CA GLU A 52 38.58 -0.99 17.19
C GLU A 52 37.37 -1.96 17.32
N GLU A 53 36.23 -1.46 17.75
CA GLU A 53 35.02 -2.26 17.95
C GLU A 53 33.93 -1.88 16.95
N VAL A 54 33.37 -2.88 16.28
CA VAL A 54 32.17 -2.75 15.45
C VAL A 54 31.02 -3.47 16.15
N SER A 55 29.85 -2.85 16.14
CA SER A 55 28.63 -3.44 16.71
C SER A 55 27.43 -3.23 15.79
N VAL A 56 26.46 -4.14 15.87
CA VAL A 56 25.18 -4.05 15.16
C VAL A 56 24.05 -3.82 16.14
N THR A 57 23.07 -3.03 15.69
CA THR A 57 21.77 -2.87 16.38
C THR A 57 20.74 -3.64 15.59
N VAL A 58 19.93 -4.45 16.28
CA VAL A 58 18.98 -5.39 15.66
C VAL A 58 17.66 -5.45 16.42
N TYR A 59 16.60 -5.89 15.74
CA TYR A 59 15.44 -6.49 16.39
C TYR A 59 15.58 -8.02 16.43
N ALA A 60 15.02 -8.65 17.48
CA ALA A 60 14.86 -10.09 17.56
C ALA A 60 13.55 -10.47 16.87
N CYS A 61 13.61 -11.37 15.87
CA CYS A 61 12.46 -11.82 15.09
C CYS A 61 12.12 -13.28 15.34
N GLY A 62 10.84 -13.64 15.23
CA GLY A 62 10.34 -14.99 15.27
C GLY A 62 10.64 -15.78 13.98
N SER A 63 10.08 -16.99 13.88
CA SER A 63 10.19 -17.84 12.68
C SER A 63 9.36 -17.34 11.49
N ASP A 64 8.51 -16.37 11.71
CA ASP A 64 7.67 -15.65 10.73
C ASP A 64 8.30 -14.35 10.26
N TYR A 65 9.56 -14.11 10.62
CA TYR A 65 10.34 -12.90 10.32
C TYR A 65 9.86 -11.62 11.01
N GLU A 66 8.79 -11.69 11.81
CA GLU A 66 8.25 -10.53 12.50
C GLU A 66 9.03 -10.22 13.78
N PRO A 67 9.23 -8.93 14.14
CA PRO A 67 9.86 -8.55 15.39
C PRO A 67 9.09 -9.04 16.61
N LEU A 68 9.75 -9.79 17.49
CA LEU A 68 9.16 -10.28 18.75
C LEU A 68 8.82 -9.15 19.73
N SER A 69 9.47 -8.01 19.59
CA SER A 69 9.20 -6.78 20.36
C SER A 69 9.89 -5.58 19.68
N GLN A 70 9.54 -4.37 20.09
CA GLN A 70 10.23 -3.15 19.66
C GLN A 70 11.54 -2.88 20.44
N THR A 71 12.04 -3.86 21.20
CA THR A 71 13.29 -3.73 21.93
C THR A 71 14.47 -3.88 20.97
N ARG A 72 15.36 -2.89 20.98
CA ARG A 72 16.58 -2.91 20.18
C ARG A 72 17.69 -3.61 20.96
N TYR A 73 18.37 -4.54 20.32
CA TYR A 73 19.50 -5.27 20.88
C TYR A 73 20.78 -4.82 20.19
N ARG A 74 21.86 -4.67 20.94
CA ARG A 74 23.15 -4.29 20.41
C ARG A 74 24.19 -5.35 20.72
N PHE A 75 24.84 -5.85 19.69
CA PHE A 75 25.85 -6.89 19.81
C PHE A 75 27.18 -6.45 19.19
N PRO A 76 28.32 -6.59 19.92
CA PRO A 76 29.61 -6.42 19.31
C PRO A 76 29.91 -7.57 18.35
N LEU A 77 30.65 -7.27 17.28
CA LEU A 77 31.15 -8.28 16.35
C LEU A 77 32.47 -8.86 16.85
N ASP A 78 32.71 -10.12 16.55
CA ASP A 78 34.04 -10.70 16.73
C ASP A 78 34.95 -10.25 15.57
N MET A 79 35.88 -9.36 15.85
CA MET A 79 36.70 -8.71 14.81
C MET A 79 37.58 -9.68 14.01
N GLU A 80 37.85 -10.88 14.53
CA GLU A 80 38.69 -11.90 13.86
C GLU A 80 37.84 -13.01 13.19
N ALA A 81 36.70 -13.34 13.78
CA ALA A 81 35.88 -14.48 13.39
C ALA A 81 34.57 -14.12 12.68
N PHE A 82 34.18 -12.83 12.67
CA PHE A 82 32.92 -12.41 12.08
C PHE A 82 32.95 -12.52 10.54
N THR A 83 31.89 -13.10 10.03
CA THR A 83 31.53 -13.07 8.59
C THR A 83 30.07 -12.68 8.45
N GLY A 84 29.79 -11.68 7.62
CA GLY A 84 28.43 -11.29 7.21
C GLY A 84 28.26 -11.51 5.71
N SER A 85 27.17 -12.13 5.32
CA SER A 85 26.86 -12.37 3.90
C SER A 85 25.59 -11.60 3.55
N PHE A 86 25.69 -10.61 2.66
CA PHE A 86 24.59 -9.73 2.27
C PHE A 86 24.46 -9.67 0.76
N CYS A 87 23.23 -9.63 0.26
CA CYS A 87 22.97 -9.44 -1.15
C CYS A 87 22.95 -7.94 -1.46
N PRO A 88 23.72 -7.46 -2.45
CA PRO A 88 23.66 -6.07 -2.91
C PRO A 88 22.26 -5.80 -3.46
N GLN A 89 21.53 -4.85 -2.89
CA GLN A 89 20.15 -4.54 -3.27
C GLN A 89 20.01 -3.76 -4.59
N ASN A 90 21.12 -3.40 -5.25
CA ASN A 90 21.12 -2.51 -6.42
C ASN A 90 21.66 -3.17 -7.70
N VAL A 91 21.63 -4.48 -7.83
CA VAL A 91 22.18 -5.15 -9.03
C VAL A 91 21.11 -6.00 -9.70
N THR A 92 20.72 -5.63 -10.91
CA THR A 92 19.92 -6.47 -11.82
C THR A 92 20.76 -7.66 -12.28
N GLY A 93 20.37 -8.87 -11.90
CA GLY A 93 21.03 -10.11 -12.27
C GLY A 93 20.99 -11.14 -11.16
N ALA A 94 21.49 -12.34 -11.39
CA ALA A 94 21.62 -13.36 -10.36
C ALA A 94 22.51 -12.82 -9.22
N LEU A 95 21.88 -12.35 -8.15
CA LEU A 95 22.53 -11.78 -6.99
C LEU A 95 23.35 -12.85 -6.30
N GLN A 96 24.67 -12.71 -6.28
CA GLN A 96 25.52 -13.49 -5.39
C GLN A 96 25.73 -12.68 -4.12
N ALA A 97 25.45 -13.31 -2.99
CA ALA A 97 25.76 -12.71 -1.71
C ALA A 97 27.26 -12.41 -1.62
N GLU A 98 27.62 -11.22 -1.23
CA GLU A 98 29.00 -10.83 -0.96
C GLU A 98 29.28 -11.01 0.54
N THR A 99 30.50 -11.44 0.85
CA THR A 99 30.91 -11.71 2.24
C THR A 99 31.78 -10.57 2.75
N TYR A 100 31.41 -10.06 3.92
CA TYR A 100 32.09 -8.95 4.59
C TYR A 100 32.64 -9.39 5.94
N SER A 101 33.84 -8.95 6.25
CA SER A 101 34.43 -9.03 7.59
C SER A 101 33.85 -7.94 8.51
N ALA A 102 34.11 -8.06 9.82
CA ALA A 102 33.66 -7.06 10.78
C ALA A 102 34.14 -5.62 10.46
N SER A 103 35.34 -5.48 9.87
CA SER A 103 35.90 -4.18 9.51
C SER A 103 35.35 -3.60 8.20
N GLU A 104 34.76 -4.42 7.33
CA GLU A 104 34.20 -3.98 6.06
C GLU A 104 32.70 -3.67 6.15
N LEU A 105 32.01 -4.24 7.13
CA LEU A 105 30.57 -4.07 7.30
C LEU A 105 30.11 -2.62 7.49
N PRO A 106 30.82 -1.74 8.22
CA PRO A 106 30.43 -0.33 8.35
C PRO A 106 30.45 0.44 7.03
N ASP A 107 31.42 0.15 6.15
CA ASP A 107 31.50 0.79 4.83
C ASP A 107 30.38 0.31 3.93
N TYR A 108 30.13 -0.99 3.88
CA TYR A 108 28.99 -1.57 3.18
C TYR A 108 27.65 -0.95 3.63
N TYR A 109 27.41 -0.89 4.94
CA TYR A 109 26.19 -0.33 5.50
C TYR A 109 26.00 1.15 5.13
N ARG A 110 27.06 1.95 5.21
CA ARG A 110 27.05 3.37 4.84
C ARG A 110 26.75 3.59 3.36
N ASP A 111 27.34 2.79 2.49
CA ASP A 111 27.12 2.86 1.05
C ASP A 111 25.66 2.47 0.71
N ALA A 112 25.13 1.44 1.38
CA ALA A 112 23.73 1.03 1.20
C ALA A 112 22.74 2.10 1.71
N GLU A 113 23.00 2.75 2.84
CA GLU A 113 22.17 3.89 3.32
C GLU A 113 22.19 5.07 2.36
N GLN A 114 23.35 5.42 1.77
CA GLN A 114 23.46 6.57 0.86
C GLN A 114 22.80 6.34 -0.49
N THR A 115 22.68 5.09 -0.90
CA THR A 115 22.04 4.71 -2.18
C THR A 115 20.55 4.45 -2.03
N GLY A 116 19.97 4.61 -0.82
CA GLY A 116 18.57 4.30 -0.53
C GLY A 116 18.24 2.81 -0.60
N GLY A 117 19.27 1.95 -0.71
CA GLY A 117 19.12 0.51 -0.90
C GLY A 117 19.17 -0.31 0.40
N PHE A 118 19.06 0.32 1.57
CA PHE A 118 19.01 -0.43 2.82
C PHE A 118 17.57 -0.63 3.26
N SER A 119 17.06 -1.84 3.08
CA SER A 119 15.86 -2.32 3.76
C SER A 119 16.28 -3.17 4.95
N PRO A 120 15.63 -3.06 6.12
CA PRO A 120 15.90 -3.96 7.23
C PRO A 120 15.70 -5.41 6.80
N VAL A 121 16.78 -6.20 6.80
CA VAL A 121 16.74 -7.60 6.38
C VAL A 121 16.85 -8.51 7.59
N CYS A 122 16.08 -9.60 7.61
CA CYS A 122 16.20 -10.66 8.59
C CYS A 122 17.40 -11.54 8.25
N CYS A 123 18.25 -11.80 9.24
CA CYS A 123 19.50 -12.53 9.07
C CYS A 123 19.54 -13.78 9.95
N GLU A 124 20.08 -14.88 9.42
CA GLU A 124 20.61 -15.95 10.27
C GLU A 124 21.82 -15.45 11.04
N TYR A 125 22.00 -15.93 12.26
CA TYR A 125 23.06 -15.45 13.13
C TYR A 125 23.75 -16.56 13.90
N SER A 126 24.97 -16.29 14.36
CA SER A 126 25.67 -17.13 15.32
C SER A 126 26.49 -16.29 16.30
N PHE A 127 26.53 -16.71 17.53
CA PHE A 127 27.37 -16.13 18.56
C PHE A 127 28.61 -16.97 18.85
N GLY A 128 29.73 -16.33 19.02
CA GLY A 128 30.97 -16.90 19.52
C GLY A 128 31.14 -16.78 21.03
N ALA A 129 32.34 -17.00 21.50
CA ALA A 129 32.70 -16.85 22.90
C ALA A 129 32.50 -15.40 23.37
N GLY A 130 31.89 -15.24 24.56
CA GLY A 130 31.68 -13.91 25.16
C GLY A 130 30.48 -13.13 24.57
N GLY A 131 29.58 -13.79 23.86
CA GLY A 131 28.36 -13.19 23.34
C GLY A 131 28.58 -12.22 22.15
N LYS A 132 29.71 -12.34 21.47
CA LYS A 132 29.99 -11.59 20.23
C LYS A 132 29.39 -12.31 19.03
N LEU A 133 28.82 -11.56 18.08
CA LEU A 133 28.37 -12.10 16.81
C LEU A 133 29.56 -12.54 15.96
N THR A 134 29.47 -13.78 15.45
CA THR A 134 30.46 -14.36 14.54
C THR A 134 29.89 -14.60 13.15
N ARG A 135 28.55 -14.52 13.00
CA ARG A 135 27.88 -14.70 11.72
C ARG A 135 26.60 -13.87 11.67
N LEU A 136 26.35 -13.26 10.52
CA LEU A 136 25.11 -12.55 10.22
C LEU A 136 24.87 -12.65 8.71
N ASP A 137 24.05 -13.58 8.27
CA ASP A 137 23.79 -13.84 6.85
C ASP A 137 22.36 -13.42 6.51
N ASP A 138 22.22 -12.55 5.54
CA ASP A 138 20.94 -12.15 4.96
C ASP A 138 20.17 -13.39 4.46
N MET A 139 18.92 -13.47 4.87
CA MET A 139 18.00 -14.53 4.44
C MET A 139 17.41 -14.27 3.03
N TYR A 140 18.04 -13.40 2.26
CA TYR A 140 17.67 -13.25 0.87
C TYR A 140 17.76 -14.62 0.16
N GLN A 141 16.61 -15.19 -0.12
CA GLN A 141 16.56 -16.30 -1.06
C GLN A 141 16.74 -15.67 -2.45
N PRO A 142 17.86 -15.97 -3.14
CA PRO A 142 17.94 -15.60 -4.55
C PRO A 142 16.71 -16.23 -5.22
N ALA A 143 16.01 -15.45 -6.02
CA ALA A 143 14.94 -16.00 -6.87
C ALA A 143 15.48 -17.33 -7.40
N LEU A 144 14.78 -18.42 -7.13
CA LEU A 144 15.17 -19.72 -7.66
C LEU A 144 15.59 -19.50 -9.10
N PRO A 145 16.74 -20.06 -9.57
CA PRO A 145 17.12 -19.90 -10.97
C PRO A 145 15.87 -20.16 -11.78
N GLU A 146 15.52 -19.20 -12.65
CA GLU A 146 14.35 -19.38 -13.52
C GLU A 146 14.34 -20.83 -13.94
N PRO A 147 13.28 -21.61 -13.66
CA PRO A 147 13.20 -22.96 -14.16
C PRO A 147 13.56 -22.82 -15.64
N GLU A 148 14.58 -23.59 -16.12
CA GLU A 148 14.91 -23.60 -17.56
C GLU A 148 13.58 -23.63 -18.27
N PRO A 149 13.31 -22.71 -19.23
CA PRO A 149 12.01 -22.55 -19.81
C PRO A 149 11.50 -23.95 -20.16
N THR A 150 10.73 -24.51 -19.27
CA THR A 150 9.91 -25.67 -19.52
C THR A 150 9.10 -25.17 -20.68
N GLU A 151 9.24 -25.77 -21.87
CA GLU A 151 8.48 -25.37 -23.05
C GLU A 151 7.05 -25.13 -22.55
N GLU A 152 6.71 -23.84 -22.42
CA GLU A 152 5.43 -23.40 -21.89
C GLU A 152 4.42 -24.15 -22.70
N SER A 153 3.62 -24.99 -22.03
CA SER A 153 2.47 -25.60 -22.62
C SER A 153 1.63 -24.47 -23.18
N THR A 154 1.76 -24.22 -24.47
CA THR A 154 1.04 -23.16 -25.18
C THR A 154 -0.44 -23.48 -25.39
N GLU A 155 -0.96 -24.48 -24.65
CA GLU A 155 -2.38 -24.67 -24.54
C GLU A 155 -2.90 -23.75 -23.43
N PRO A 156 -3.84 -22.83 -23.75
CA PRO A 156 -4.45 -21.98 -22.74
C PRO A 156 -5.05 -22.87 -21.67
N GLU A 157 -4.66 -22.66 -20.40
CA GLU A 157 -5.28 -23.37 -19.28
C GLU A 157 -6.79 -23.08 -19.31
N ASP A 158 -7.56 -24.11 -19.62
CA ASP A 158 -9.01 -24.02 -19.79
C ASP A 158 -9.66 -24.14 -18.40
N TYR A 159 -9.81 -23.00 -17.72
CA TYR A 159 -10.53 -22.96 -16.45
C TYR A 159 -12.03 -23.13 -16.71
N PRO A 160 -12.73 -23.95 -15.89
CA PRO A 160 -14.16 -24.09 -16.02
C PRO A 160 -14.85 -22.73 -15.84
N PRO A 161 -15.91 -22.43 -16.65
CA PRO A 161 -16.63 -21.18 -16.53
C PRO A 161 -17.15 -20.96 -15.10
N TYR A 162 -16.79 -19.84 -14.50
CA TYR A 162 -17.33 -19.38 -13.24
C TYR A 162 -18.56 -18.49 -13.51
N VAL A 163 -19.58 -18.66 -12.71
CA VAL A 163 -20.79 -17.83 -12.76
C VAL A 163 -20.97 -17.22 -11.38
N SER A 164 -20.80 -15.92 -11.29
CA SER A 164 -21.08 -15.16 -10.08
C SER A 164 -22.57 -15.15 -9.78
N ASP A 165 -22.91 -15.09 -8.49
CA ASP A 165 -24.28 -14.84 -8.04
C ASP A 165 -24.70 -13.36 -8.21
N TYR A 166 -23.77 -12.48 -8.61
CA TYR A 166 -24.01 -11.06 -8.83
C TYR A 166 -24.47 -10.77 -10.26
N ASP A 167 -25.39 -9.85 -10.36
CA ASP A 167 -25.84 -9.33 -11.65
C ASP A 167 -24.84 -8.31 -12.19
N GLY A 168 -24.37 -8.51 -13.41
CA GLY A 168 -23.45 -7.61 -14.08
C GLY A 168 -24.05 -6.25 -14.49
N SER A 169 -25.31 -5.96 -14.12
CA SER A 169 -25.94 -4.66 -14.37
C SER A 169 -25.32 -3.50 -13.56
N LEU A 170 -24.57 -3.83 -12.52
CA LEU A 170 -23.81 -2.85 -11.69
C LEU A 170 -22.34 -2.71 -12.13
N GLY A 171 -22.00 -3.16 -13.33
CA GLY A 171 -20.62 -3.08 -13.82
C GLY A 171 -19.77 -4.29 -13.45
N SER A 172 -18.45 -4.14 -13.53
CA SER A 172 -17.49 -5.18 -13.22
C SER A 172 -17.22 -5.35 -11.71
N ALA A 173 -17.72 -4.42 -10.87
CA ALA A 173 -17.72 -4.55 -9.41
C ALA A 173 -19.15 -4.26 -8.89
N GLY A 174 -19.83 -5.28 -8.39
CA GLY A 174 -21.23 -5.17 -7.98
C GLY A 174 -21.41 -4.71 -6.53
N ALA A 175 -20.92 -5.44 -5.56
CA ALA A 175 -21.03 -5.12 -4.13
C ALA A 175 -19.75 -5.51 -3.41
N LEU A 176 -19.45 -4.86 -2.28
CA LEU A 176 -18.27 -5.14 -1.44
C LEU A 176 -18.43 -6.48 -0.71
N ARG A 177 -18.51 -7.56 -1.46
CA ARG A 177 -18.63 -8.95 -0.99
C ARG A 177 -18.16 -9.92 -2.07
N GLY A 178 -17.92 -11.18 -1.68
CA GLY A 178 -17.39 -12.19 -2.58
C GLY A 178 -15.91 -11.94 -2.91
N THR A 179 -15.42 -12.55 -3.97
CA THR A 179 -14.02 -12.45 -4.41
C THR A 179 -13.87 -11.29 -5.40
N THR A 180 -13.03 -10.32 -5.06
CA THR A 180 -12.68 -9.18 -5.92
C THR A 180 -11.26 -9.34 -6.45
N LEU A 181 -11.10 -9.34 -7.77
CA LEU A 181 -9.79 -9.20 -8.40
C LEU A 181 -9.42 -7.73 -8.52
N ILE A 182 -8.18 -7.40 -8.18
CA ILE A 182 -7.58 -6.12 -8.52
C ILE A 182 -6.47 -6.38 -9.53
N VAL A 183 -6.69 -5.92 -10.75
CA VAL A 183 -5.70 -5.99 -11.83
C VAL A 183 -4.86 -4.73 -11.79
N SER A 184 -3.56 -4.88 -11.62
CA SER A 184 -2.61 -3.77 -11.46
C SER A 184 -1.95 -3.43 -12.78
N ILE A 185 -2.10 -2.18 -13.24
CA ILE A 185 -1.63 -1.68 -14.53
C ILE A 185 -0.72 -0.48 -14.28
N PHE A 186 0.58 -0.68 -14.41
CA PHE A 186 1.57 0.38 -14.29
C PHE A 186 1.62 1.16 -15.60
N THR A 187 1.33 2.46 -15.51
CA THR A 187 0.95 3.26 -16.67
C THR A 187 1.99 4.30 -17.01
N ASP A 188 2.48 4.20 -18.24
CA ASP A 188 3.27 5.24 -18.90
C ASP A 188 2.37 6.07 -19.79
N ASP A 189 2.54 7.40 -19.75
CA ASP A 189 1.91 8.34 -20.66
C ASP A 189 2.88 9.46 -21.05
N ASN A 190 2.39 10.55 -21.66
CA ASN A 190 3.28 11.66 -22.04
C ASN A 190 3.80 12.48 -20.85
N ALA A 191 3.28 12.29 -19.65
CA ALA A 191 3.61 13.08 -18.45
C ALA A 191 4.27 12.22 -17.37
N THR A 192 3.95 10.94 -17.31
CA THR A 192 4.38 10.04 -16.24
C THR A 192 4.92 8.74 -16.82
N TYR A 193 5.91 8.16 -16.17
CA TYR A 193 6.48 6.88 -16.58
C TYR A 193 7.06 6.13 -15.39
N TRP A 194 7.12 4.82 -15.51
CA TRP A 194 7.75 3.92 -14.56
C TRP A 194 9.10 3.44 -15.09
N GLU A 195 10.13 3.58 -14.30
CA GLU A 195 11.44 2.99 -14.57
C GLU A 195 11.70 1.90 -13.55
N PRO A 196 11.44 0.61 -13.86
CA PRO A 196 11.52 -0.48 -12.90
C PRO A 196 12.84 -0.57 -12.15
N SER A 197 13.94 -0.15 -12.75
CA SER A 197 15.27 -0.15 -12.14
C SER A 197 15.43 0.89 -11.02
N THR A 198 14.65 1.97 -11.04
CA THR A 198 14.72 3.06 -10.05
C THR A 198 13.46 3.12 -9.18
N ASP A 199 12.33 2.65 -9.69
CA ASP A 199 11.03 2.77 -9.02
C ASP A 199 10.59 1.50 -8.29
N ALA A 200 11.45 0.47 -8.22
CA ALA A 200 11.14 -0.79 -7.53
C ALA A 200 10.68 -0.59 -6.07
N GLY A 201 11.29 0.36 -5.35
CA GLY A 201 10.89 0.71 -3.99
C GLY A 201 9.48 1.32 -3.93
N LEU A 202 9.14 2.19 -4.90
CA LEU A 202 7.82 2.79 -5.00
C LEU A 202 6.75 1.76 -5.40
N MET A 203 7.08 0.82 -6.29
CA MET A 203 6.19 -0.30 -6.65
C MET A 203 5.91 -1.19 -5.44
N ALA A 204 6.95 -1.51 -4.64
CA ALA A 204 6.77 -2.27 -3.41
C ALA A 204 5.92 -1.52 -2.37
N GLN A 205 6.10 -0.20 -2.25
CA GLN A 205 5.26 0.64 -1.36
C GLN A 205 3.81 0.68 -1.86
N THR A 206 3.59 0.76 -3.18
CA THR A 206 2.26 0.69 -3.80
C THR A 206 1.55 -0.61 -3.42
N LEU A 207 2.25 -1.76 -3.50
CA LEU A 207 1.69 -3.04 -3.08
C LEU A 207 1.39 -3.09 -1.58
N SER A 208 2.29 -2.56 -0.75
CA SER A 208 2.07 -2.48 0.70
C SER A 208 0.83 -1.65 1.06
N ASN A 209 0.63 -0.49 0.40
CA ASN A 209 -0.53 0.37 0.61
C ASN A 209 -1.83 -0.30 0.15
N LEU A 210 -1.79 -1.01 -0.98
CA LEU A 210 -2.92 -1.80 -1.47
C LEU A 210 -3.26 -2.94 -0.51
N THR A 211 -2.24 -3.58 0.07
CA THR A 211 -2.41 -4.63 1.08
C THR A 211 -3.14 -4.11 2.32
N GLU A 212 -2.70 -2.99 2.87
CA GLU A 212 -3.36 -2.36 4.03
C GLU A 212 -4.81 -1.98 3.70
N ALA A 213 -5.05 -1.38 2.52
CA ALA A 213 -6.38 -1.00 2.08
C ALA A 213 -7.33 -2.19 1.95
N THR A 214 -6.90 -3.27 1.31
CA THR A 214 -7.73 -4.47 1.08
C THR A 214 -7.98 -5.24 2.38
N GLN A 215 -7.01 -5.31 3.29
CA GLN A 215 -7.20 -5.90 4.61
C GLN A 215 -8.20 -5.09 5.45
N TRP A 216 -8.10 -3.76 5.40
CA TRP A 216 -9.05 -2.89 6.08
C TRP A 216 -10.47 -3.06 5.52
N LEU A 217 -10.65 -3.04 4.19
CA LEU A 217 -11.94 -3.25 3.52
C LEU A 217 -12.56 -4.62 3.89
N THR A 218 -11.75 -5.68 3.90
CA THR A 218 -12.18 -7.01 4.34
C THR A 218 -12.71 -6.98 5.78
N ALA A 219 -11.97 -6.31 6.69
CA ALA A 219 -12.39 -6.18 8.08
C ALA A 219 -13.68 -5.36 8.22
N GLN A 220 -13.84 -4.28 7.45
CA GLN A 220 -15.06 -3.48 7.44
C GLN A 220 -16.26 -4.29 6.91
N ALA A 221 -16.10 -4.98 5.78
CA ALA A 221 -17.14 -5.84 5.22
C ALA A 221 -17.60 -6.89 6.24
N MET A 222 -16.65 -7.54 6.92
CA MET A 222 -16.95 -8.51 7.97
C MET A 222 -17.74 -7.89 9.13
N ALA A 223 -17.47 -6.65 9.53
CA ALA A 223 -18.22 -5.94 10.58
C ALA A 223 -19.69 -5.72 10.21
N TYR A 224 -19.99 -5.60 8.91
CA TYR A 224 -21.36 -5.54 8.37
C TYR A 224 -21.93 -6.93 8.02
N GLY A 225 -21.20 -8.02 8.29
CA GLY A 225 -21.62 -9.39 8.02
C GLY A 225 -21.49 -9.83 6.56
N ALA A 226 -20.74 -9.11 5.77
CA ALA A 226 -20.38 -9.49 4.40
C ALA A 226 -19.03 -10.22 4.38
N ASP A 227 -18.89 -11.18 3.46
CA ASP A 227 -17.64 -11.90 3.22
C ASP A 227 -17.00 -11.31 1.94
N ALA A 228 -16.03 -10.42 2.12
CA ALA A 228 -15.27 -9.81 1.05
C ALA A 228 -13.82 -10.29 1.10
N GLN A 229 -13.31 -10.71 -0.04
CA GLN A 229 -11.94 -11.17 -0.24
C GLN A 229 -11.34 -10.48 -1.45
N PHE A 230 -10.03 -10.16 -1.39
CA PHE A 230 -9.32 -9.51 -2.48
C PHE A 230 -8.14 -10.38 -2.94
N ILE A 231 -7.99 -10.53 -4.24
CA ILE A 231 -6.83 -11.13 -4.90
C ILE A 231 -6.19 -10.03 -5.73
N TYR A 232 -4.99 -9.59 -5.34
CA TYR A 232 -4.36 -8.37 -5.86
C TYR A 232 -2.83 -8.44 -5.93
N ASP A 233 -2.21 -9.35 -5.19
CA ASP A 233 -0.75 -9.42 -5.09
C ASP A 233 -0.14 -9.94 -6.38
N TRP A 234 0.35 -9.03 -7.19
CA TRP A 234 0.98 -9.35 -8.48
C TRP A 234 2.33 -10.05 -8.35
N THR A 235 2.92 -10.12 -7.16
CA THR A 235 4.13 -10.90 -6.93
C THR A 235 3.82 -12.38 -6.71
N GLU A 236 2.60 -12.69 -6.28
CA GLU A 236 2.08 -14.05 -6.17
C GLU A 236 1.24 -14.45 -7.40
N HIS A 237 0.67 -13.47 -8.11
CA HIS A 237 -0.25 -13.63 -9.22
C HIS A 237 0.19 -12.78 -10.41
N GLU A 238 1.22 -13.23 -11.13
CA GLU A 238 1.83 -12.47 -12.25
C GLU A 238 0.85 -12.07 -13.34
N ASP A 239 -0.25 -12.82 -13.53
CA ASP A 239 -1.31 -12.51 -14.48
C ASP A 239 -2.27 -11.39 -14.03
N LEU A 240 -2.02 -10.79 -12.85
CA LEU A 240 -2.66 -9.54 -12.40
C LEU A 240 -1.77 -8.31 -12.59
N PHE A 241 -0.57 -8.46 -13.18
CA PHE A 241 0.36 -7.38 -13.46
C PHE A 241 0.40 -7.06 -14.95
N TYR A 242 0.24 -5.78 -15.29
CA TYR A 242 0.32 -5.27 -16.65
C TYR A 242 1.09 -3.95 -16.69
N GLU A 243 1.71 -3.70 -17.82
CA GLU A 243 2.31 -2.41 -18.16
C GLU A 243 1.54 -1.81 -19.34
N ALA A 244 1.16 -0.54 -19.25
CA ALA A 244 0.43 0.17 -20.28
C ALA A 244 1.19 1.39 -20.73
N ALA A 245 1.29 1.62 -22.05
CA ALA A 245 1.92 2.81 -22.60
C ALA A 245 0.92 3.57 -23.49
N PHE A 246 0.56 4.79 -23.07
CA PHE A 246 -0.33 5.67 -23.80
C PHE A 246 0.44 6.79 -24.50
N THR A 247 0.04 7.13 -25.71
CA THR A 247 0.65 8.22 -26.48
C THR A 247 0.10 9.60 -26.12
N GLN A 248 -0.99 9.65 -25.38
CA GLN A 248 -1.64 10.87 -24.88
C GLN A 248 -1.36 11.06 -23.40
N ASN A 249 -1.50 12.27 -22.89
CA ASN A 249 -1.41 12.53 -21.47
C ASN A 249 -2.78 12.24 -20.83
N LEU A 250 -2.88 11.14 -20.12
CA LEU A 250 -4.10 10.72 -19.43
C LEU A 250 -4.39 11.58 -18.18
N VAL A 251 -3.36 12.18 -17.59
CA VAL A 251 -3.45 12.99 -16.37
C VAL A 251 -4.08 14.37 -16.64
N ILE A 252 -3.84 14.96 -17.83
CA ILE A 252 -4.26 16.34 -18.16
C ILE A 252 -5.51 16.35 -19.03
N SER A 253 -5.76 15.33 -19.83
CA SER A 253 -6.78 15.37 -20.87
C SER A 253 -8.20 15.44 -20.35
N GLY A 254 -8.47 14.87 -19.17
CA GLY A 254 -9.77 14.96 -18.49
C GLY A 254 -10.97 14.47 -19.30
N ILE A 255 -10.72 13.93 -20.47
CA ILE A 255 -11.71 13.48 -21.43
C ILE A 255 -11.10 12.27 -22.15
N ASP A 256 -11.86 11.24 -22.33
CA ASP A 256 -11.52 10.02 -23.08
C ASP A 256 -10.43 9.12 -22.45
N GLU A 257 -9.93 9.44 -21.25
CA GLU A 257 -9.01 8.57 -20.52
C GLU A 257 -9.67 7.22 -20.20
N TYR A 258 -10.92 7.24 -19.74
CA TYR A 258 -11.69 6.06 -19.45
C TYR A 258 -11.85 5.17 -20.70
N ASP A 259 -12.23 5.74 -21.84
CA ASP A 259 -12.39 4.98 -23.09
C ASP A 259 -11.07 4.36 -23.55
N ALA A 260 -9.95 5.09 -23.40
CA ALA A 260 -8.63 4.59 -23.74
C ALA A 260 -8.20 3.44 -22.81
N GLN A 261 -8.51 3.55 -21.52
CA GLN A 261 -8.22 2.52 -20.51
C GLN A 261 -9.07 1.27 -20.74
N VAL A 262 -10.37 1.43 -21.05
CA VAL A 262 -11.26 0.31 -21.40
C VAL A 262 -10.73 -0.39 -22.67
N ALA A 263 -10.34 0.35 -23.69
CA ALA A 263 -9.76 -0.24 -24.90
C ALA A 263 -8.48 -1.03 -24.61
N PHE A 264 -7.60 -0.51 -23.74
CA PHE A 264 -6.42 -1.25 -23.30
C PHE A 264 -6.78 -2.57 -22.61
N ILE A 265 -7.76 -2.54 -21.70
CA ILE A 265 -8.24 -3.73 -20.97
C ILE A 265 -8.76 -4.75 -21.97
N GLU A 266 -9.65 -4.35 -22.88
CA GLU A 266 -10.27 -5.24 -23.89
C GLU A 266 -9.24 -5.87 -24.83
N GLU A 267 -8.17 -5.15 -25.18
CA GLU A 267 -7.14 -5.61 -26.10
C GLU A 267 -6.07 -6.50 -25.46
N ASN A 268 -5.79 -6.32 -24.17
CA ASN A 268 -4.60 -6.92 -23.53
C ASN A 268 -4.92 -7.90 -22.40
N ILE A 269 -6.14 -7.89 -21.83
CA ILE A 269 -6.48 -8.66 -20.64
C ILE A 269 -7.60 -9.66 -20.96
N ASP A 270 -7.30 -10.95 -20.85
CA ASP A 270 -8.34 -11.99 -20.91
C ASP A 270 -9.10 -12.06 -19.57
N VAL A 271 -10.00 -11.10 -19.39
CA VAL A 271 -10.77 -10.92 -18.16
C VAL A 271 -11.58 -12.17 -17.81
N GLN A 272 -12.17 -12.83 -18.83
CA GLN A 272 -12.97 -14.03 -18.57
C GLN A 272 -12.11 -15.19 -18.05
N ARG A 273 -10.89 -15.33 -18.55
CA ARG A 273 -9.94 -16.31 -18.04
C ARG A 273 -9.59 -16.03 -16.57
N LEU A 274 -9.33 -14.76 -16.22
CA LEU A 274 -9.05 -14.35 -14.84
C LEU A 274 -10.24 -14.64 -13.92
N ILE A 275 -11.45 -14.26 -14.32
CA ILE A 275 -12.69 -14.55 -13.57
C ILE A 275 -12.82 -16.05 -13.31
N ASN A 276 -12.65 -16.87 -14.35
CA ASN A 276 -12.75 -18.33 -14.22
C ASN A 276 -11.65 -18.91 -13.32
N LYS A 277 -10.42 -18.44 -13.49
CA LYS A 277 -9.25 -18.91 -12.70
C LYS A 277 -9.42 -18.67 -11.21
N TYR A 278 -9.86 -17.47 -10.85
CA TYR A 278 -9.92 -17.02 -9.46
C TYR A 278 -11.34 -17.14 -8.85
N CYS A 279 -12.32 -17.60 -9.61
CA CYS A 279 -13.72 -17.61 -9.20
C CYS A 279 -14.17 -16.22 -8.70
N ALA A 280 -13.86 -15.19 -9.48
CA ALA A 280 -14.06 -13.80 -9.08
C ALA A 280 -15.48 -13.33 -9.31
N ASP A 281 -16.05 -12.66 -8.33
CA ASP A 281 -17.34 -11.99 -8.39
C ASP A 281 -17.23 -10.56 -8.93
N ASN A 282 -16.12 -9.90 -8.63
CA ASN A 282 -15.85 -8.51 -8.98
C ASN A 282 -14.45 -8.37 -9.59
N VAL A 283 -14.28 -7.42 -10.52
CA VAL A 283 -12.99 -7.08 -11.11
C VAL A 283 -12.81 -5.56 -11.09
N ILE A 284 -11.71 -5.08 -10.56
CA ILE A 284 -11.31 -3.67 -10.50
C ILE A 284 -9.97 -3.52 -11.19
N TYR A 285 -9.79 -2.47 -11.98
CA TYR A 285 -8.56 -2.17 -12.70
C TYR A 285 -7.91 -0.93 -12.12
N PHE A 286 -6.71 -1.11 -11.55
CA PHE A 286 -5.90 -0.01 -11.03
C PHE A 286 -4.89 0.44 -12.06
N PHE A 287 -5.00 1.66 -12.54
CA PHE A 287 -4.00 2.34 -13.33
C PHE A 287 -3.15 3.20 -12.40
N TYR A 288 -1.90 2.77 -12.19
CA TYR A 288 -0.94 3.47 -11.33
C TYR A 288 -0.11 4.43 -12.15
N PHE A 289 -0.11 5.69 -11.75
CA PHE A 289 0.66 6.76 -12.37
C PHE A 289 1.80 7.20 -11.45
N ASN A 290 3.04 7.09 -11.92
CA ASN A 290 4.22 7.61 -11.23
C ASN A 290 4.33 9.10 -11.53
N THR A 291 3.53 9.92 -10.86
CA THR A 291 3.51 11.36 -11.08
C THR A 291 4.76 12.02 -10.52
N ASP A 292 5.45 12.83 -11.34
CA ASP A 292 6.50 13.70 -10.86
C ASP A 292 5.89 15.04 -10.39
N TYR A 293 6.39 15.53 -9.26
CA TYR A 293 5.92 16.75 -8.61
C TYR A 293 6.16 18.03 -9.39
N ASP A 294 7.20 18.07 -10.21
CA ASP A 294 7.58 19.23 -11.00
C ASP A 294 6.61 19.53 -12.16
N ASN A 295 5.64 18.66 -12.41
CA ASN A 295 4.56 18.93 -13.34
C ASN A 295 3.46 19.73 -12.62
N ASP A 296 3.07 20.86 -13.17
CA ASP A 296 1.94 21.71 -12.70
C ASP A 296 0.58 20.96 -12.65
N VAL A 297 0.58 19.67 -12.92
CA VAL A 297 -0.56 18.79 -12.85
C VAL A 297 -0.68 18.32 -11.40
N ARG A 298 -1.79 18.67 -10.78
CA ARG A 298 -2.17 18.13 -9.46
C ARG A 298 -3.11 16.96 -9.68
N PRO A 299 -2.58 15.76 -9.79
CA PRO A 299 -3.40 14.58 -9.98
C PRO A 299 -4.09 14.25 -8.67
N TRP A 300 -5.39 14.15 -8.71
CA TRP A 300 -6.19 13.56 -7.65
C TRP A 300 -6.49 12.12 -8.06
N SER A 301 -6.29 11.18 -7.17
CA SER A 301 -6.75 9.82 -7.43
C SER A 301 -8.27 9.83 -7.67
N LEU A 302 -8.74 8.94 -8.52
CA LEU A 302 -10.13 8.90 -8.97
C LEU A 302 -10.55 7.46 -9.21
N GLY A 303 -11.49 6.96 -8.40
CA GLY A 303 -12.28 5.77 -8.71
C GLY A 303 -13.56 6.18 -9.45
N TYR A 304 -13.84 5.51 -10.56
CA TYR A 304 -15.12 5.71 -11.25
C TYR A 304 -16.23 5.02 -10.44
N ILE A 305 -17.27 5.78 -10.11
CA ILE A 305 -18.41 5.26 -9.37
C ILE A 305 -19.18 4.32 -10.27
N ASN A 306 -19.46 3.10 -9.80
CA ASN A 306 -20.22 2.12 -10.55
C ASN A 306 -21.62 2.64 -10.98
N GLY A 307 -22.14 2.13 -12.08
CA GLY A 307 -23.43 2.53 -12.60
C GLY A 307 -23.52 2.40 -14.11
N GLU A 308 -24.63 2.87 -14.71
CA GLU A 308 -24.88 2.75 -16.15
C GLU A 308 -23.83 3.43 -17.04
N SER A 309 -23.09 4.41 -16.50
CA SER A 309 -22.09 5.19 -17.26
C SER A 309 -20.69 4.54 -17.25
N PHE A 310 -20.38 3.74 -16.25
CA PHE A 310 -19.06 3.13 -16.05
C PHE A 310 -19.22 1.65 -15.69
N MET A 311 -19.25 0.81 -16.74
CA MET A 311 -19.43 -0.64 -16.59
C MET A 311 -18.13 -1.38 -16.31
N THR A 312 -16.99 -0.75 -16.56
CA THR A 312 -15.66 -1.27 -16.23
C THR A 312 -15.09 -0.43 -15.09
N GLU A 313 -14.91 -1.05 -13.94
CA GLU A 313 -14.52 -0.35 -12.73
C GLU A 313 -13.02 -0.03 -12.74
N ILE A 314 -12.68 1.24 -12.89
CA ILE A 314 -11.32 1.73 -13.02
C ILE A 314 -10.99 2.66 -11.86
N VAL A 315 -9.81 2.48 -11.30
CA VAL A 315 -9.17 3.41 -10.37
C VAL A 315 -7.93 4.01 -11.03
N ASN A 316 -7.88 5.31 -11.16
CA ASN A 316 -6.68 6.05 -11.51
C ASN A 316 -5.99 6.48 -10.22
N LEU A 317 -4.89 5.82 -9.88
CA LEU A 317 -4.18 6.09 -8.66
C LEU A 317 -2.84 6.77 -8.94
N TYR A 318 -2.69 7.97 -8.42
CA TYR A 318 -1.46 8.74 -8.48
C TYR A 318 -0.66 8.44 -7.22
N VAL A 319 0.44 7.69 -7.40
CA VAL A 319 1.19 7.13 -6.26
C VAL A 319 1.93 8.17 -5.43
N LYS A 320 2.13 9.39 -5.96
CA LYS A 320 2.71 10.52 -5.22
C LYS A 320 1.68 11.64 -5.09
N PHE A 321 1.51 12.12 -3.88
CA PHE A 321 0.65 13.25 -3.55
C PHE A 321 1.50 14.42 -3.05
N GLU A 322 1.28 15.63 -3.59
CA GLU A 322 2.01 16.86 -3.24
C GLU A 322 3.55 16.74 -3.29
N GLY A 323 4.08 15.76 -4.02
CA GLY A 323 5.50 15.63 -4.38
C GLY A 323 6.45 15.10 -3.32
N GLU A 324 6.01 14.92 -2.11
CA GLU A 324 6.84 14.41 -1.02
C GLU A 324 6.22 13.17 -0.35
N PHE A 325 4.93 12.89 -0.61
CA PHE A 325 4.22 11.83 0.09
C PHE A 325 3.64 10.83 -0.90
N ASP A 326 3.89 9.56 -0.65
CA ASP A 326 3.18 8.49 -1.33
C ASP A 326 1.70 8.54 -0.94
N SER A 327 0.80 8.23 -1.87
CA SER A 327 -0.63 8.14 -1.56
C SER A 327 -0.84 7.13 -0.43
N PRO A 328 -1.47 7.53 0.70
CA PRO A 328 -1.61 6.64 1.85
C PRO A 328 -2.62 5.51 1.58
N PRO A 329 -2.59 4.41 2.35
CA PRO A 329 -3.54 3.29 2.19
C PRO A 329 -5.01 3.72 2.22
N ALA A 330 -5.35 4.77 2.98
CA ALA A 330 -6.72 5.29 3.05
C ALA A 330 -7.22 5.78 1.68
N THR A 331 -6.34 6.38 0.84
CA THR A 331 -6.69 6.76 -0.53
C THR A 331 -7.04 5.54 -1.38
N TYR A 332 -6.26 4.46 -1.30
CA TYR A 332 -6.57 3.22 -2.03
C TYR A 332 -7.93 2.66 -1.65
N ALA A 333 -8.22 2.59 -0.35
CA ALA A 333 -9.51 2.10 0.12
C ALA A 333 -10.68 3.01 -0.29
N HIS A 334 -10.49 4.34 -0.25
CA HIS A 334 -11.45 5.35 -0.72
C HIS A 334 -11.79 5.14 -2.20
N GLU A 335 -10.78 5.03 -3.06
CA GLU A 335 -11.00 4.85 -4.49
C GLU A 335 -11.62 3.47 -4.83
N ILE A 336 -11.27 2.42 -4.08
CA ILE A 336 -11.94 1.12 -4.22
C ILE A 336 -13.43 1.23 -3.86
N LEU A 337 -13.79 1.99 -2.84
CA LEU A 337 -15.20 2.14 -2.45
C LEU A 337 -16.04 2.81 -3.53
N HIS A 338 -15.46 3.73 -4.32
CA HIS A 338 -16.14 4.30 -5.48
C HIS A 338 -16.56 3.22 -6.48
N THR A 339 -15.71 2.26 -6.76
CA THR A 339 -16.02 1.17 -7.71
C THR A 339 -17.17 0.27 -7.25
N PHE A 340 -17.54 0.33 -5.98
CA PHE A 340 -18.72 -0.34 -5.42
C PHE A 340 -19.92 0.61 -5.22
N GLY A 341 -19.82 1.89 -5.64
CA GLY A 341 -20.91 2.86 -5.64
C GLY A 341 -20.92 3.86 -4.49
N ALA A 342 -19.87 3.95 -3.67
CA ALA A 342 -19.76 5.00 -2.66
C ALA A 342 -19.54 6.38 -3.32
N HIS A 343 -20.11 7.42 -2.71
CA HIS A 343 -20.02 8.79 -3.19
C HIS A 343 -19.15 9.63 -2.26
N ASP A 344 -18.39 10.56 -2.84
CA ASP A 344 -17.68 11.56 -2.06
C ASP A 344 -18.62 12.39 -1.19
N LEU A 345 -18.23 12.61 0.06
CA LEU A 345 -19.00 13.36 1.03
C LEU A 345 -18.43 14.78 1.29
N TYR A 346 -17.32 15.15 0.65
CA TYR A 346 -16.66 16.43 0.81
C TYR A 346 -17.05 17.47 -0.27
N TYR A 347 -17.81 17.09 -1.29
CA TYR A 347 -18.45 18.03 -2.21
C TYR A 347 -19.86 17.59 -2.59
N SER A 348 -20.67 18.57 -3.01
CA SER A 348 -22.04 18.28 -3.45
C SER A 348 -22.07 17.74 -4.88
N SER A 349 -22.87 16.72 -5.08
CA SER A 349 -23.11 16.06 -6.36
C SER A 349 -24.61 15.88 -6.60
N ALA A 350 -24.97 15.16 -7.65
CA ALA A 350 -26.35 14.72 -7.85
C ALA A 350 -26.83 13.80 -6.69
N ALA A 351 -25.93 13.00 -6.15
CA ALA A 351 -26.24 12.04 -5.08
C ALA A 351 -26.17 12.66 -3.68
N ILE A 352 -25.25 13.60 -3.45
CA ILE A 352 -24.93 14.16 -2.13
C ILE A 352 -25.32 15.64 -2.08
N SER A 353 -26.26 16.00 -1.20
CA SER A 353 -26.71 17.37 -1.06
C SER A 353 -25.67 18.27 -0.38
N GLN A 354 -25.60 19.55 -0.74
CA GLN A 354 -24.72 20.54 -0.09
C GLN A 354 -24.98 20.64 1.43
N ASN A 355 -26.21 20.41 1.86
CA ASN A 355 -26.54 20.45 3.30
C ASN A 355 -25.90 19.29 4.04
N TYR A 356 -25.77 18.12 3.40
CA TYR A 356 -25.11 16.98 3.99
C TYR A 356 -23.58 17.18 4.05
N VAL A 357 -22.97 17.71 3.00
CA VAL A 357 -21.55 18.13 3.01
C VAL A 357 -21.27 19.06 4.19
N ASN A 358 -22.07 20.11 4.34
CA ASN A 358 -21.92 21.06 5.43
C ASN A 358 -22.11 20.40 6.83
N TYR A 359 -22.96 19.39 6.92
CA TYR A 359 -23.13 18.60 8.14
C TYR A 359 -21.88 17.79 8.45
N CYS A 360 -21.29 17.09 7.47
CA CYS A 360 -20.05 16.36 7.61
C CYS A 360 -18.90 17.27 8.07
N GLU A 361 -18.74 18.45 7.46
CA GLU A 361 -17.76 19.46 7.87
C GLU A 361 -17.97 19.92 9.33
N GLN A 362 -19.21 20.27 9.71
CA GLN A 362 -19.52 20.80 11.03
C GLN A 362 -19.41 19.76 12.14
N SER A 363 -19.72 18.49 11.83
CA SER A 363 -19.61 17.39 12.77
C SER A 363 -18.17 16.90 12.93
N GLY A 364 -17.26 17.27 12.03
CA GLY A 364 -15.91 16.72 11.97
C GLY A 364 -15.95 15.23 11.62
N SER A 365 -16.67 14.89 10.54
CA SER A 365 -16.82 13.50 10.10
C SER A 365 -15.47 12.80 9.94
N ASN A 366 -15.38 11.58 10.47
CA ASN A 366 -14.22 10.68 10.29
C ASN A 366 -14.51 9.60 9.24
N ASP A 367 -15.46 9.85 8.38
CA ASP A 367 -15.87 8.96 7.30
C ASP A 367 -14.82 8.95 6.19
N ILE A 368 -14.47 7.77 5.68
CA ILE A 368 -13.45 7.60 4.64
C ILE A 368 -13.83 8.30 3.34
N MET A 369 -15.11 8.42 3.00
CA MET A 369 -15.57 9.13 1.81
C MET A 369 -15.64 10.65 2.02
N PHE A 370 -15.43 11.14 3.26
CA PHE A 370 -15.29 12.55 3.58
C PHE A 370 -13.83 12.98 3.73
N THR A 371 -12.98 12.14 4.31
CA THR A 371 -11.56 12.43 4.57
C THR A 371 -10.72 11.18 4.53
N VAL A 372 -9.47 11.32 4.13
CA VAL A 372 -8.48 10.24 4.22
C VAL A 372 -7.36 10.64 5.17
N ASN A 373 -6.82 9.68 5.91
CA ASN A 373 -5.67 9.91 6.78
C ASN A 373 -4.35 9.66 6.03
N SER A 374 -3.29 10.30 6.49
CA SER A 374 -1.96 10.24 5.84
C SER A 374 -1.02 9.18 6.42
N GLU A 375 -1.45 8.45 7.44
CA GLU A 375 -0.66 7.41 8.10
C GLU A 375 -0.56 6.16 7.22
N SER A 376 0.40 5.30 7.53
CA SER A 376 0.60 4.00 6.86
C SER A 376 -0.46 2.94 7.21
N TYR A 377 -1.44 3.29 8.03
CA TYR A 377 -2.58 2.46 8.39
C TYR A 377 -3.86 3.33 8.41
N ILE A 378 -5.01 2.72 8.21
CA ILE A 378 -6.29 3.44 8.06
C ILE A 378 -6.94 3.68 9.42
N THR A 379 -7.19 4.97 9.75
CA THR A 379 -7.81 5.40 11.01
C THR A 379 -9.23 5.96 10.84
N VAL A 380 -9.65 6.16 9.61
CA VAL A 380 -10.99 6.62 9.25
C VAL A 380 -12.00 5.46 9.30
N GLU A 381 -13.28 5.76 9.18
CA GLU A 381 -14.37 4.81 9.37
C GLU A 381 -15.13 4.56 8.06
N LEU A 382 -15.61 3.33 7.87
CA LEU A 382 -16.66 3.01 6.91
C LEU A 382 -18.01 3.20 7.63
N THR A 383 -18.72 4.27 7.30
CA THR A 383 -19.99 4.58 7.97
C THR A 383 -21.15 3.68 7.50
N PRO A 384 -22.29 3.67 8.21
CA PRO A 384 -23.48 2.99 7.70
C PRO A 384 -23.97 3.51 6.33
N LEU A 385 -23.67 4.77 5.99
CA LEU A 385 -24.03 5.33 4.70
C LEU A 385 -23.18 4.71 3.58
N ASP A 386 -21.86 4.62 3.77
CA ASP A 386 -20.99 3.98 2.80
C ASP A 386 -21.30 2.50 2.66
N ALA A 387 -21.46 1.81 3.79
CA ALA A 387 -21.85 0.39 3.79
C ALA A 387 -23.15 0.15 3.00
N TYR A 388 -24.10 1.07 3.05
CA TYR A 388 -25.31 1.03 2.24
C TYR A 388 -25.01 1.28 0.76
N TYR A 389 -24.18 2.26 0.43
CA TYR A 389 -23.85 2.56 -0.95
C TYR A 389 -23.08 1.40 -1.63
N VAL A 390 -22.17 0.75 -0.91
CA VAL A 390 -21.40 -0.39 -1.45
C VAL A 390 -22.12 -1.75 -1.31
N GLY A 391 -23.42 -1.76 -1.01
CA GLY A 391 -24.29 -2.95 -1.06
C GLY A 391 -24.16 -3.94 0.10
N ILE A 392 -23.52 -3.58 1.22
CA ILE A 392 -23.35 -4.45 2.39
C ILE A 392 -24.14 -4.01 3.62
N GLY A 393 -24.63 -2.76 3.64
CA GLY A 393 -25.37 -2.17 4.74
C GLY A 393 -26.87 -1.98 4.45
N ALA A 394 -27.67 -1.87 5.51
CA ALA A 394 -29.07 -1.47 5.39
C ALA A 394 -29.18 0.04 5.14
N ARG A 395 -30.24 0.48 4.45
CA ARG A 395 -30.50 1.90 4.21
C ARG A 395 -30.54 2.69 5.53
N PRO A 396 -29.64 3.65 5.75
CA PRO A 396 -29.63 4.47 6.96
C PRO A 396 -30.65 5.62 6.86
N ALA A 397 -30.97 6.21 8.01
CA ALA A 397 -31.94 7.30 8.11
C ALA A 397 -31.51 8.56 7.35
N GLU A 398 -30.21 8.80 7.28
CA GLU A 398 -29.56 9.92 6.61
C GLU A 398 -30.00 10.07 5.15
N VAL A 399 -30.22 8.96 4.45
CA VAL A 399 -30.68 8.98 3.04
C VAL A 399 -32.00 9.73 2.92
N GLY A 400 -32.96 9.49 3.83
CA GLY A 400 -34.23 10.18 3.86
C GLY A 400 -34.18 11.59 4.48
N GLU A 401 -33.44 11.74 5.57
CA GLU A 401 -33.33 13.00 6.33
C GLU A 401 -32.63 14.11 5.51
N TRP A 402 -31.61 13.75 4.73
CA TRP A 402 -30.82 14.68 3.94
C TRP A 402 -31.18 14.68 2.46
N ASN A 403 -32.21 13.90 2.07
CA ASN A 403 -32.64 13.74 0.69
C ASN A 403 -31.47 13.36 -0.25
N LEU A 404 -30.69 12.35 0.17
CA LEU A 404 -29.63 11.76 -0.62
C LEU A 404 -30.23 10.78 -1.64
N PHE A 405 -29.55 10.54 -2.74
CA PHE A 405 -29.97 9.51 -3.69
C PHE A 405 -29.88 8.11 -3.05
N PRO A 406 -30.80 7.20 -3.42
CA PRO A 406 -30.67 5.81 -3.01
C PRO A 406 -29.42 5.18 -3.66
N SER A 407 -28.89 4.13 -3.04
CA SER A 407 -27.80 3.35 -3.67
C SER A 407 -28.28 2.68 -4.95
N GLU A 408 -27.37 2.40 -5.87
CA GLU A 408 -27.63 1.63 -7.07
C GLU A 408 -28.25 0.26 -6.74
N HIS A 409 -27.76 -0.37 -5.66
CA HIS A 409 -28.28 -1.65 -5.15
C HIS A 409 -29.75 -1.60 -4.76
N GLU A 410 -30.20 -0.50 -4.14
CA GLU A 410 -31.63 -0.34 -3.78
C GLU A 410 -32.50 -0.16 -5.02
N SER A 411 -32.03 0.61 -5.98
CA SER A 411 -32.74 0.85 -7.24
C SER A 411 -32.92 -0.45 -8.03
N TYR A 412 -31.93 -1.31 -8.01
CA TYR A 412 -31.95 -2.62 -8.64
C TYR A 412 -32.96 -3.57 -7.99
N LEU A 413 -32.95 -3.68 -6.65
CA LEU A 413 -33.86 -4.54 -5.89
C LEU A 413 -35.33 -4.09 -5.99
N ALA A 414 -35.60 -2.81 -6.27
CA ALA A 414 -36.93 -2.27 -6.42
C ALA A 414 -37.53 -2.47 -7.84
N GLY A 415 -36.69 -2.76 -8.83
CA GLY A 415 -37.07 -2.96 -10.24
C GLY A 415 -37.26 -4.41 -10.67
N GLY A 416 -36.96 -5.40 -9.80
CA GLY A 416 -37.05 -6.83 -10.03
C GLY A 416 -38.42 -7.45 -9.70
#